data_c266855102dd2debe970615f81bf4b29
#
_entry.id   c266855102dd2debe970615f81bf4b29
#
_cell.length_a   1.000
_cell.length_b   1.000
_cell.length_c   1.000
_cell.angle_alpha   90.00
_cell.angle_beta   90.00
_cell.angle_gamma   90.00
#
_symmetry.space_group_name_H-M   'P 1'
#
loop_
_entity.id
_entity.type
_entity.pdbx_description
1 polymer ?
#
loop_
_entity_poly.entity_id
_entity_poly.type
_entity_poly.pdbx_seq_one_letter_code
_entity_poly.pdbx_strand_id
1 'polypeptide(L)'
;HVRRVRHAAPLARPSLDAICATTGLTAGGSGASPTAAAVAAVFEGIERASGFFPGADGFRFAHAGALGEDAVVPNAVLQFSDAQFETRDAWNRTAHPFLRVPERFDPARPTHWVQAWSLAEPGAFRWVPCGLAFYAYPFADQPTYAYADSNGCASGSCLEEAALYGAVELVERDSVALWHRSRSQRPALDAASIDSPLAQSLLAATRRRGRAVEILDVSTEIGLATFVAVSVRPDAPHGVALGFGAHLSPRTAAEKALQEMHLMAVETD
;
A
#
# COMPACT_ATOMS: atom_id res chain seq x y z
N HIS A 1 20.45 2.20 7.57
CA HIS A 1 20.25 3.65 7.54
C HIS A 1 18.79 3.93 7.21
N VAL A 2 18.22 4.94 7.87
CA VAL A 2 16.85 5.43 7.66
C VAL A 2 16.91 6.91 7.32
N ARG A 3 16.08 7.34 6.38
CA ARG A 3 15.90 8.74 5.98
C ARG A 3 14.41 9.05 5.87
N ARG A 4 14.05 10.29 6.12
CA ARG A 4 12.71 10.81 5.91
C ARG A 4 12.78 12.06 5.05
N VAL A 5 11.82 12.21 4.16
CA VAL A 5 11.58 13.43 3.39
C VAL A 5 10.19 13.96 3.71
N ARG A 6 10.03 15.28 3.63
CA ARG A 6 8.71 15.90 3.69
C ARG A 6 8.23 16.16 2.26
N HIS A 7 6.97 15.92 2.03
CA HIS A 7 6.32 16.26 0.77
C HIS A 7 5.01 16.98 1.06
N ALA A 8 4.49 17.69 0.06
CA ALA A 8 3.18 18.31 0.10
C ALA A 8 2.33 17.73 -1.03
N ALA A 9 1.03 17.57 -0.79
CA ALA A 9 0.12 17.18 -1.83
C ALA A 9 0.00 18.27 -2.89
N PRO A 10 0.02 17.96 -4.18
CA PRO A 10 -0.33 18.90 -5.24
C PRO A 10 -1.83 19.15 -5.18
N LEU A 11 -2.24 20.29 -4.64
CA LEU A 11 -3.66 20.65 -4.50
C LEU A 11 -4.04 21.62 -5.63
N ALA A 12 -4.99 21.21 -6.46
CA ALA A 12 -5.48 22.02 -7.58
C ALA A 12 -6.17 23.32 -7.11
N ARG A 13 -6.81 23.30 -5.93
CA ARG A 13 -7.40 24.47 -5.26
C ARG A 13 -7.16 24.37 -3.76
N PRO A 14 -6.01 24.80 -3.26
CA PRO A 14 -5.67 24.64 -1.87
C PRO A 14 -6.52 25.57 -1.00
N SER A 15 -7.34 25.00 -0.10
CA SER A 15 -7.80 25.72 1.09
C SER A 15 -6.68 25.75 2.13
N LEU A 16 -6.73 26.68 3.07
CA LEU A 16 -5.76 26.76 4.16
C LEU A 16 -5.74 25.45 4.97
N ASP A 17 -6.92 24.89 5.24
CA ASP A 17 -7.06 23.61 5.96
C ASP A 17 -6.47 22.44 5.18
N ALA A 18 -6.67 22.38 3.86
CA ALA A 18 -6.08 21.36 3.00
C ALA A 18 -4.55 21.47 2.95
N ILE A 19 -4.01 22.70 2.89
CA ILE A 19 -2.57 22.95 2.97
C ILE A 19 -2.03 22.48 4.33
N CYS A 20 -2.70 22.84 5.43
CA CYS A 20 -2.30 22.41 6.77
C CYS A 20 -2.37 20.90 6.95
N ALA A 21 -3.39 20.24 6.39
CA ALA A 21 -3.53 18.79 6.46
C ALA A 21 -2.44 18.03 5.67
N THR A 22 -1.87 18.65 4.65
CA THR A 22 -0.86 18.02 3.78
C THR A 22 0.56 18.49 4.06
N THR A 23 0.73 19.63 4.76
CA THR A 23 2.05 20.07 5.22
C THR A 23 2.57 19.15 6.31
N GLY A 24 3.75 18.59 6.08
CA GLY A 24 4.38 17.69 7.05
C GLY A 24 4.14 16.21 6.82
N LEU A 25 3.48 15.84 5.72
CA LEU A 25 3.50 14.46 5.26
C LEU A 25 4.95 14.01 5.07
N THR A 26 5.27 12.82 5.58
CA THR A 26 6.61 12.28 5.51
C THR A 26 6.63 10.97 4.74
N ALA A 27 7.67 10.79 3.96
CA ALA A 27 8.05 9.51 3.37
C ALA A 27 9.34 9.02 4.02
N GLY A 28 9.49 7.73 4.19
CA GLY A 28 10.64 7.11 4.82
C GLY A 28 11.39 6.21 3.86
N GLY A 29 12.70 6.19 3.94
CA GLY A 29 13.53 5.26 3.17
C GLY A 29 14.54 4.56 4.06
N SER A 30 14.71 3.28 3.84
CA SER A 30 15.75 2.47 4.46
C SER A 30 16.74 1.94 3.41
N GLY A 31 17.95 1.64 3.83
CA GLY A 31 18.95 1.09 2.90
C GLY A 31 20.26 0.73 3.60
N ALA A 32 21.09 -0.04 2.91
CA ALA A 32 22.41 -0.45 3.40
C ALA A 32 23.39 0.72 3.56
N SER A 33 23.14 1.83 2.90
CA SER A 33 23.95 3.06 3.00
C SER A 33 23.06 4.29 3.22
N PRO A 34 23.62 5.43 3.73
CA PRO A 34 22.89 6.69 3.84
C PRO A 34 22.32 7.17 2.51
N THR A 35 23.06 6.98 1.41
CA THR A 35 22.63 7.36 0.06
C THR A 35 21.46 6.50 -0.39
N ALA A 36 21.53 5.18 -0.25
CA ALA A 36 20.41 4.29 -0.60
C ALA A 36 19.14 4.63 0.18
N ALA A 37 19.26 4.89 1.49
CA ALA A 37 18.13 5.30 2.30
C ALA A 37 17.54 6.66 1.88
N ALA A 38 18.39 7.60 1.47
CA ALA A 38 17.93 8.91 0.98
C ALA A 38 17.21 8.79 -0.37
N VAL A 39 17.74 7.99 -1.29
CA VAL A 39 17.11 7.72 -2.59
C VAL A 39 15.72 7.07 -2.38
N ALA A 40 15.65 6.02 -1.56
CA ALA A 40 14.37 5.35 -1.27
C ALA A 40 13.34 6.34 -0.68
N ALA A 41 13.75 7.20 0.26
CA ALA A 41 12.85 8.20 0.84
C ALA A 41 12.35 9.22 -0.19
N VAL A 42 13.20 9.64 -1.13
CA VAL A 42 12.79 10.56 -2.22
C VAL A 42 11.79 9.89 -3.15
N PHE A 43 12.06 8.65 -3.56
CA PHE A 43 11.15 7.91 -4.45
C PHE A 43 9.80 7.64 -3.78
N GLU A 44 9.76 7.28 -2.50
CA GLU A 44 8.49 7.18 -1.77
C GLU A 44 7.77 8.54 -1.67
N GLY A 45 8.50 9.63 -1.48
CA GLY A 45 7.93 10.98 -1.53
C GLY A 45 7.27 11.32 -2.87
N ILE A 46 7.90 10.95 -3.98
CA ILE A 46 7.36 11.11 -5.34
C ILE A 46 6.10 10.25 -5.50
N GLU A 47 6.15 8.99 -5.10
CA GLU A 47 5.03 8.06 -5.12
C GLU A 47 3.81 8.64 -4.38
N ARG A 48 4.00 9.05 -3.13
CA ARG A 48 2.94 9.63 -2.31
C ARG A 48 2.36 10.90 -2.93
N ALA A 49 3.21 11.79 -3.44
CA ALA A 49 2.76 13.03 -4.08
C ALA A 49 1.98 12.75 -5.37
N SER A 50 2.39 11.77 -6.16
CA SER A 50 1.75 11.40 -7.43
C SER A 50 0.37 10.76 -7.25
N GLY A 51 0.10 10.16 -6.08
CA GLY A 51 -1.19 9.53 -5.76
C GLY A 51 -2.32 10.52 -5.44
N PHE A 52 -2.03 11.81 -5.24
CA PHE A 52 -3.08 12.79 -4.98
C PHE A 52 -3.82 13.22 -6.26
N PHE A 53 -5.11 13.48 -6.12
CA PHE A 53 -5.92 13.99 -7.22
C PHE A 53 -5.39 15.35 -7.70
N PRO A 54 -4.93 15.46 -8.95
CA PRO A 54 -4.26 16.69 -9.41
C PRO A 54 -5.23 17.78 -9.84
N GLY A 55 -6.54 17.54 -9.78
CA GLY A 55 -7.59 18.41 -10.29
C GLY A 55 -8.38 17.76 -11.43
N ALA A 56 -9.44 18.42 -11.86
CA ALA A 56 -10.37 17.87 -12.85
C ALA A 56 -9.88 17.94 -14.31
N ASP A 57 -8.86 18.77 -14.57
CA ASP A 57 -8.38 19.03 -15.92
C ASP A 57 -7.74 17.75 -16.53
N GLY A 58 -8.18 17.39 -17.73
CA GLY A 58 -7.70 16.22 -18.44
C GLY A 58 -8.41 14.92 -18.10
N PHE A 59 -9.32 14.88 -17.12
CA PHE A 59 -10.14 13.73 -16.81
C PHE A 59 -11.51 13.79 -17.49
N ARG A 60 -12.03 12.63 -17.87
CA ARG A 60 -13.35 12.53 -18.50
C ARG A 60 -14.44 12.60 -17.43
N PHE A 61 -15.35 13.54 -17.51
CA PHE A 61 -16.52 13.64 -16.64
C PHE A 61 -17.73 12.98 -17.33
N ALA A 62 -18.21 11.85 -16.80
CA ALA A 62 -19.29 11.07 -17.40
C ALA A 62 -19.96 10.15 -16.36
N HIS A 63 -21.17 9.67 -16.66
CA HIS A 63 -21.75 8.50 -15.98
C HIS A 63 -21.17 7.19 -16.56
N ALA A 64 -21.20 6.10 -15.79
CA ALA A 64 -20.57 4.84 -16.18
C ALA A 64 -21.09 4.29 -17.52
N GLY A 65 -22.39 4.37 -17.76
CA GLY A 65 -23.02 3.89 -19.00
C GLY A 65 -22.53 4.58 -20.28
N ALA A 66 -22.00 5.81 -20.18
CA ALA A 66 -21.40 6.50 -21.34
C ALA A 66 -20.00 5.98 -21.70
N LEU A 67 -19.39 5.14 -20.85
CA LEU A 67 -18.09 4.53 -21.06
C LEU A 67 -18.19 3.06 -21.45
N GLY A 68 -19.37 2.48 -21.37
CA GLY A 68 -19.63 1.09 -21.74
C GLY A 68 -18.93 0.08 -20.83
N GLU A 69 -18.50 -1.03 -21.42
CA GLU A 69 -17.86 -2.13 -20.72
C GLU A 69 -16.44 -1.81 -20.23
N ASP A 70 -15.84 -0.74 -20.72
CA ASP A 70 -14.53 -0.29 -20.28
C ASP A 70 -14.57 0.45 -18.92
N ALA A 71 -15.75 0.77 -18.39
CA ALA A 71 -15.91 1.40 -17.09
C ALA A 71 -15.71 0.39 -15.95
N VAL A 72 -14.72 0.61 -15.11
CA VAL A 72 -14.51 -0.16 -13.87
C VAL A 72 -15.47 0.34 -12.81
N VAL A 73 -16.48 -0.45 -12.47
CA VAL A 73 -17.38 -0.17 -11.34
C VAL A 73 -16.59 -0.44 -10.03
N PRO A 74 -16.52 0.51 -9.08
CA PRO A 74 -15.67 0.40 -7.89
C PRO A 74 -15.81 -0.94 -7.15
N ASN A 75 -17.03 -1.46 -6.98
CA ASN A 75 -17.23 -2.71 -6.24
C ASN A 75 -16.77 -3.97 -6.99
N ALA A 76 -16.47 -3.90 -8.28
CA ALA A 76 -15.79 -4.99 -8.99
C ALA A 76 -14.36 -5.21 -8.45
N VAL A 77 -13.74 -4.15 -7.91
CA VAL A 77 -12.41 -4.19 -7.30
C VAL A 77 -12.50 -4.31 -5.77
N LEU A 78 -13.36 -3.51 -5.13
CA LEU A 78 -13.47 -3.43 -3.66
C LEU A 78 -14.15 -4.65 -3.03
N GLN A 79 -15.03 -5.33 -3.76
CA GLN A 79 -15.67 -6.60 -3.38
C GLN A 79 -16.44 -6.58 -2.05
N PHE A 80 -16.99 -5.45 -1.66
CA PHE A 80 -17.88 -5.39 -0.51
C PHE A 80 -19.17 -6.18 -0.77
N SER A 81 -19.59 -6.99 0.20
CA SER A 81 -20.86 -7.72 0.14
C SER A 81 -22.06 -6.80 0.39
N ASP A 82 -23.26 -7.24 -0.04
CA ASP A 82 -24.48 -6.50 0.22
C ASP A 82 -24.71 -6.30 1.73
N ALA A 83 -24.45 -7.30 2.56
CA ALA A 83 -24.55 -7.21 4.00
C ALA A 83 -23.64 -6.13 4.61
N GLN A 84 -22.44 -5.95 4.07
CA GLN A 84 -21.53 -4.88 4.51
C GLN A 84 -22.09 -3.50 4.16
N PHE A 85 -22.67 -3.33 2.99
CA PHE A 85 -23.32 -2.08 2.61
C PHE A 85 -24.55 -1.80 3.46
N GLU A 86 -25.38 -2.80 3.75
CA GLU A 86 -26.60 -2.67 4.58
C GLU A 86 -26.28 -2.29 6.02
N THR A 87 -25.21 -2.84 6.60
CA THR A 87 -24.77 -2.55 7.97
C THR A 87 -23.76 -1.42 8.08
N ARG A 88 -23.42 -0.78 6.96
CA ARG A 88 -22.37 0.23 6.82
C ARG A 88 -22.40 1.31 7.91
N ASP A 89 -23.56 1.93 8.13
CA ASP A 89 -23.66 3.07 9.05
C ASP A 89 -23.43 2.66 10.50
N ALA A 90 -23.89 1.47 10.88
CA ALA A 90 -23.60 0.90 12.19
C ALA A 90 -22.10 0.60 12.36
N TRP A 91 -21.50 -0.02 11.37
CA TRP A 91 -20.07 -0.34 11.34
C TRP A 91 -19.20 0.91 11.39
N ASN A 92 -19.46 1.88 10.51
CA ASN A 92 -18.64 3.07 10.35
C ASN A 92 -18.64 4.02 11.57
N ARG A 93 -19.62 3.89 12.48
CA ARG A 93 -19.64 4.68 13.73
C ARG A 93 -18.45 4.38 14.65
N THR A 94 -17.97 3.14 14.63
CA THR A 94 -16.89 2.68 15.53
C THR A 94 -15.66 2.20 14.80
N ALA A 95 -15.76 1.97 13.49
CA ALA A 95 -14.66 1.47 12.68
C ALA A 95 -13.54 2.51 12.54
N HIS A 96 -12.30 2.02 12.62
CA HIS A 96 -11.14 2.81 12.25
C HIS A 96 -11.30 3.33 10.80
N PRO A 97 -10.85 4.55 10.46
CA PRO A 97 -10.98 5.12 9.11
C PRO A 97 -10.58 4.18 7.96
N PHE A 98 -9.51 3.40 8.12
CA PHE A 98 -9.06 2.40 7.13
C PHE A 98 -9.94 1.15 7.01
N LEU A 99 -10.92 0.98 7.89
CA LEU A 99 -11.84 -0.17 7.89
C LEU A 99 -13.27 0.23 7.53
N ARG A 100 -13.47 1.46 7.09
CA ARG A 100 -14.79 1.95 6.73
C ARG A 100 -15.28 1.33 5.43
N VAL A 101 -16.57 1.04 5.39
CA VAL A 101 -17.27 0.64 4.17
C VAL A 101 -17.72 1.90 3.45
N PRO A 102 -17.38 2.09 2.15
CA PRO A 102 -17.82 3.24 1.38
C PRO A 102 -19.33 3.20 1.09
N GLU A 103 -19.83 4.24 0.47
CA GLU A 103 -21.19 4.23 -0.08
C GLU A 103 -21.24 3.42 -1.38
N ARG A 104 -22.45 2.94 -1.74
CA ARG A 104 -22.61 2.27 -3.03
C ARG A 104 -22.37 3.26 -4.15
N PHE A 105 -21.59 2.83 -5.14
CA PHE A 105 -21.43 3.59 -6.36
C PHE A 105 -22.74 3.64 -7.13
N ASP A 106 -23.15 4.85 -7.52
CA ASP A 106 -24.30 5.06 -8.40
C ASP A 106 -23.83 5.25 -9.85
N PRO A 107 -24.02 4.26 -10.74
CA PRO A 107 -23.56 4.34 -12.12
C PRO A 107 -24.30 5.40 -12.98
N ALA A 108 -25.43 5.90 -12.50
CA ALA A 108 -26.19 6.97 -13.18
C ALA A 108 -25.65 8.37 -12.86
N ARG A 109 -24.86 8.52 -11.79
CA ARG A 109 -24.24 9.80 -11.44
C ARG A 109 -22.93 9.99 -12.19
N PRO A 110 -22.70 11.17 -12.79
CA PRO A 110 -21.43 11.45 -13.45
C PRO A 110 -20.33 11.66 -12.41
N THR A 111 -19.15 11.12 -12.71
CA THR A 111 -17.92 11.34 -11.94
C THR A 111 -16.74 11.53 -12.89
N HIS A 112 -15.56 11.86 -12.34
CA HIS A 112 -14.35 11.94 -13.16
C HIS A 112 -13.73 10.56 -13.31
N TRP A 113 -13.23 10.30 -14.51
CA TRP A 113 -12.61 9.03 -14.90
C TRP A 113 -11.22 9.26 -15.49
N VAL A 114 -10.29 8.39 -15.13
CA VAL A 114 -8.94 8.32 -15.68
C VAL A 114 -8.77 7.02 -16.47
N GLN A 115 -7.98 7.05 -17.52
CA GLN A 115 -7.57 5.84 -18.23
C GLN A 115 -6.48 5.12 -17.45
N ALA A 116 -6.67 3.83 -17.21
CA ALA A 116 -5.69 2.91 -16.66
C ALA A 116 -5.35 1.84 -17.71
N TRP A 117 -4.06 1.66 -17.97
CA TRP A 117 -3.59 0.64 -18.89
C TRP A 117 -3.71 -0.75 -18.28
N SER A 118 -4.17 -1.72 -19.08
CA SER A 118 -4.20 -3.10 -18.66
C SER A 118 -2.81 -3.72 -18.71
N LEU A 119 -2.37 -4.33 -17.60
CA LEU A 119 -1.14 -5.11 -17.59
C LEU A 119 -1.34 -6.51 -18.19
N ALA A 120 -2.58 -7.00 -18.24
CA ALA A 120 -2.92 -8.32 -18.82
C ALA A 120 -3.14 -8.28 -20.32
N GLU A 121 -3.59 -7.15 -20.85
CA GLU A 121 -3.96 -6.97 -22.26
C GLU A 121 -3.17 -5.79 -22.85
N PRO A 122 -2.01 -6.02 -23.46
CA PRO A 122 -1.19 -4.94 -24.01
C PRO A 122 -1.96 -4.05 -24.99
N GLY A 123 -1.92 -2.75 -24.77
CA GLY A 123 -2.62 -1.75 -25.58
C GLY A 123 -4.10 -1.52 -25.22
N ALA A 124 -4.67 -2.33 -24.33
CA ALA A 124 -6.00 -2.08 -23.80
C ALA A 124 -5.95 -1.12 -22.61
N PHE A 125 -7.05 -0.41 -22.39
CA PHE A 125 -7.23 0.43 -21.21
C PHE A 125 -8.65 0.24 -20.63
N ARG A 126 -8.79 0.67 -19.38
CA ARG A 126 -10.08 0.75 -18.69
C ARG A 126 -10.27 2.15 -18.12
N TRP A 127 -11.50 2.58 -17.99
CA TRP A 127 -11.85 3.80 -17.30
C TRP A 127 -12.03 3.51 -15.81
N VAL A 128 -11.18 4.11 -15.00
CA VAL A 128 -11.21 3.97 -13.53
C VAL A 128 -11.73 5.27 -12.92
N PRO A 129 -12.70 5.22 -11.99
CA PRO A 129 -13.18 6.43 -11.33
C PRO A 129 -12.05 7.10 -10.54
N CYS A 130 -11.90 8.41 -10.66
CA CYS A 130 -10.82 9.13 -9.97
C CYS A 130 -10.87 8.98 -8.44
N GLY A 131 -12.06 8.81 -7.85
CA GLY A 131 -12.19 8.55 -6.41
C GLY A 131 -11.67 7.18 -5.95
N LEU A 132 -11.47 6.23 -6.88
CA LEU A 132 -10.81 4.96 -6.62
C LEU A 132 -9.29 5.04 -6.88
N ALA A 133 -8.89 5.89 -7.84
CA ALA A 133 -7.51 5.96 -8.31
C ALA A 133 -6.64 6.96 -7.52
N PHE A 134 -7.23 8.01 -6.94
CA PHE A 134 -6.47 9.12 -6.35
C PHE A 134 -6.91 9.45 -4.93
N TYR A 135 -5.94 9.77 -4.08
CA TYR A 135 -6.19 10.33 -2.74
C TYR A 135 -6.83 11.71 -2.84
N ALA A 136 -7.60 12.05 -1.81
CA ALA A 136 -8.22 13.36 -1.67
C ALA A 136 -9.08 13.79 -2.87
N TYR A 137 -9.66 12.82 -3.62
CA TYR A 137 -10.64 13.13 -4.63
C TYR A 137 -11.85 13.82 -3.98
N PRO A 138 -12.26 15.02 -4.46
CA PRO A 138 -13.37 15.75 -3.90
C PRO A 138 -14.69 15.16 -4.41
N PHE A 139 -15.35 14.36 -3.60
CA PHE A 139 -16.64 13.77 -3.97
C PHE A 139 -17.76 14.79 -4.08
N ALA A 140 -17.60 15.99 -3.49
CA ALA A 140 -18.59 17.08 -3.47
C ALA A 140 -19.98 16.55 -3.03
N ASP A 141 -20.98 16.66 -3.93
CA ASP A 141 -22.36 16.19 -3.65
C ASP A 141 -22.59 14.73 -4.03
N GLN A 142 -21.52 13.98 -4.31
CA GLN A 142 -21.60 12.55 -4.66
C GLN A 142 -21.36 11.67 -3.43
N PRO A 143 -21.90 10.43 -3.43
CA PRO A 143 -21.53 9.44 -2.44
C PRO A 143 -20.03 9.15 -2.46
N THR A 144 -19.44 8.97 -1.28
CA THR A 144 -18.06 8.50 -1.14
C THR A 144 -18.01 7.00 -1.42
N TYR A 145 -17.88 6.63 -2.67
CA TYR A 145 -17.97 5.26 -3.17
C TYR A 145 -16.65 4.48 -3.08
N ALA A 146 -15.56 5.12 -2.68
CA ALA A 146 -14.25 4.50 -2.50
C ALA A 146 -13.39 5.31 -1.53
N TYR A 147 -12.45 4.64 -0.92
CA TYR A 147 -11.34 5.27 -0.18
C TYR A 147 -10.05 4.80 -0.85
N ALA A 148 -9.49 5.65 -1.70
CA ALA A 148 -8.22 5.36 -2.35
C ALA A 148 -7.10 5.27 -1.30
N ASP A 149 -6.28 4.25 -1.42
CA ASP A 149 -5.12 3.99 -0.58
C ASP A 149 -3.84 3.86 -1.43
N SER A 150 -2.72 3.57 -0.79
CA SER A 150 -1.44 3.45 -1.48
C SER A 150 -1.13 2.04 -1.98
N ASN A 151 -2.03 1.08 -1.79
CA ASN A 151 -1.75 -0.29 -2.23
C ASN A 151 -1.61 -0.35 -3.76
N GLY A 152 -0.49 -0.88 -4.23
CA GLY A 152 -0.16 -0.93 -5.64
C GLY A 152 0.38 0.38 -6.23
N CYS A 153 0.58 1.42 -5.42
CA CYS A 153 1.30 2.62 -5.84
C CYS A 153 2.81 2.39 -5.72
N ALA A 154 3.54 2.69 -6.77
CA ALA A 154 4.98 2.57 -6.75
C ALA A 154 5.64 3.62 -7.63
N SER A 155 6.88 3.94 -7.31
CA SER A 155 7.77 4.74 -8.15
C SER A 155 8.92 3.87 -8.65
N GLY A 156 9.48 4.24 -9.80
CA GLY A 156 10.59 3.54 -10.42
C GLY A 156 11.42 4.48 -11.28
N SER A 157 12.53 4.00 -11.81
CA SER A 157 13.37 4.73 -12.75
C SER A 157 12.73 4.82 -14.15
N CYS A 158 11.76 3.96 -14.44
CA CYS A 158 10.92 3.96 -15.62
C CYS A 158 9.53 3.43 -15.30
N LEU A 159 8.60 3.55 -16.25
CA LEU A 159 7.19 3.13 -16.08
C LEU A 159 7.08 1.62 -15.80
N GLU A 160 7.86 0.81 -16.51
CA GLU A 160 7.84 -0.64 -16.37
C GLU A 160 8.29 -1.09 -14.97
N GLU A 161 9.31 -0.44 -14.43
CA GLU A 161 9.79 -0.70 -13.07
C GLU A 161 8.73 -0.29 -12.03
N ALA A 162 8.14 0.88 -12.17
CA ALA A 162 7.06 1.33 -11.30
C ALA A 162 5.85 0.38 -11.36
N ALA A 163 5.43 -0.04 -12.56
CA ALA A 163 4.34 -0.98 -12.74
C ALA A 163 4.64 -2.36 -12.11
N LEU A 164 5.87 -2.86 -12.27
CA LEU A 164 6.31 -4.10 -11.64
C LEU A 164 6.27 -4.01 -10.11
N TYR A 165 6.80 -2.93 -9.54
CA TYR A 165 6.80 -2.76 -8.08
C TYR A 165 5.38 -2.61 -7.52
N GLY A 166 4.50 -1.88 -8.20
CA GLY A 166 3.10 -1.79 -7.81
C GLY A 166 2.39 -3.14 -7.84
N ALA A 167 2.61 -3.94 -8.89
CA ALA A 167 2.05 -5.29 -8.98
C ALA A 167 2.60 -6.22 -7.88
N VAL A 168 3.90 -6.17 -7.60
CA VAL A 168 4.54 -6.94 -6.53
C VAL A 168 3.98 -6.54 -5.16
N GLU A 169 3.77 -5.24 -4.92
CA GLU A 169 3.17 -4.77 -3.67
C GLU A 169 1.72 -5.26 -3.51
N LEU A 170 0.90 -5.25 -4.57
CA LEU A 170 -0.46 -5.80 -4.49
C LEU A 170 -0.47 -7.28 -4.08
N VAL A 171 0.43 -8.10 -4.64
CA VAL A 171 0.58 -9.51 -4.24
C VAL A 171 1.05 -9.63 -2.79
N GLU A 172 1.97 -8.77 -2.35
CA GLU A 172 2.41 -8.70 -0.96
C GLU A 172 1.24 -8.43 -0.02
N ARG A 173 0.47 -7.37 -0.30
CA ARG A 173 -0.67 -6.95 0.53
C ARG A 173 -1.76 -8.01 0.58
N ASP A 174 -2.08 -8.65 -0.55
CA ASP A 174 -3.04 -9.74 -0.61
C ASP A 174 -2.58 -10.94 0.22
N SER A 175 -1.34 -11.39 0.03
CA SER A 175 -0.76 -12.52 0.77
C SER A 175 -0.77 -12.29 2.28
N VAL A 176 -0.37 -11.09 2.71
CA VAL A 176 -0.37 -10.68 4.13
C VAL A 176 -1.80 -10.60 4.66
N ALA A 177 -2.74 -10.04 3.90
CA ALA A 177 -4.14 -9.95 4.29
C ALA A 177 -4.78 -11.33 4.45
N LEU A 178 -4.54 -12.25 3.52
CA LEU A 178 -4.99 -13.63 3.59
C LEU A 178 -4.44 -14.34 4.83
N TRP A 179 -3.13 -14.24 5.09
CA TRP A 179 -2.52 -14.80 6.28
C TRP A 179 -3.14 -14.23 7.57
N HIS A 180 -3.21 -12.91 7.67
CA HIS A 180 -3.70 -12.24 8.86
C HIS A 180 -5.19 -12.54 9.13
N ARG A 181 -6.02 -12.52 8.09
CA ARG A 181 -7.47 -12.76 8.21
C ARG A 181 -7.82 -14.21 8.48
N SER A 182 -7.14 -15.15 7.82
CA SER A 182 -7.35 -16.59 8.01
C SER A 182 -6.75 -17.10 9.32
N ARG A 183 -5.84 -16.36 9.96
CA ARG A 183 -5.06 -16.79 11.13
C ARG A 183 -4.36 -18.11 10.89
N SER A 184 -3.96 -18.36 9.64
CA SER A 184 -3.32 -19.61 9.25
C SER A 184 -1.91 -19.70 9.84
N GLN A 185 -1.54 -20.88 10.31
CA GLN A 185 -0.15 -21.17 10.62
C GLN A 185 0.65 -21.26 9.32
N ARG A 186 1.80 -20.61 9.29
CA ARG A 186 2.68 -20.61 8.15
C ARG A 186 4.06 -21.13 8.53
N PRO A 187 4.76 -21.79 7.61
CA PRO A 187 6.09 -22.29 7.87
C PRO A 187 7.05 -21.15 8.14
N ALA A 188 7.92 -21.32 9.13
CA ALA A 188 9.01 -20.41 9.39
C ALA A 188 10.22 -20.76 8.53
N LEU A 189 10.89 -19.75 8.00
CA LEU A 189 12.19 -19.90 7.34
C LEU A 189 13.29 -20.12 8.38
N ASP A 190 14.21 -21.01 8.07
CA ASP A 190 15.47 -21.02 8.80
C ASP A 190 16.26 -19.77 8.45
N ALA A 191 16.36 -18.86 9.42
CA ALA A 191 17.08 -17.60 9.24
C ALA A 191 18.56 -17.79 8.86
N ALA A 192 19.17 -18.94 9.22
CA ALA A 192 20.54 -19.26 8.83
C ALA A 192 20.67 -19.63 7.35
N SER A 193 19.59 -20.07 6.71
CA SER A 193 19.58 -20.42 5.28
C SER A 193 19.55 -19.18 4.36
N ILE A 194 19.33 -17.98 4.88
CA ILE A 194 19.29 -16.76 4.08
C ILE A 194 20.71 -16.31 3.77
N ASP A 195 21.17 -16.59 2.57
CA ASP A 195 22.50 -16.20 2.07
C ASP A 195 22.51 -14.69 1.74
N SER A 196 22.48 -13.86 2.78
CA SER A 196 22.54 -12.40 2.70
C SER A 196 23.26 -11.80 3.91
N PRO A 197 24.40 -11.13 3.70
CA PRO A 197 25.09 -10.40 4.77
C PRO A 197 24.22 -9.31 5.40
N LEU A 198 23.35 -8.67 4.61
CA LEU A 198 22.40 -7.67 5.09
C LEU A 198 21.37 -8.30 6.04
N ALA A 199 20.73 -9.39 5.63
CA ALA A 199 19.75 -10.11 6.44
C ALA A 199 20.38 -10.59 7.76
N GLN A 200 21.55 -11.19 7.72
CA GLN A 200 22.28 -11.66 8.90
C GLN A 200 22.65 -10.50 9.85
N SER A 201 23.04 -9.35 9.30
CA SER A 201 23.33 -8.15 10.08
C SER A 201 22.09 -7.59 10.78
N LEU A 202 20.95 -7.54 10.09
CA LEU A 202 19.66 -7.09 10.63
C LEU A 202 19.17 -8.02 11.75
N LEU A 203 19.22 -9.34 11.51
CA LEU A 203 18.89 -10.36 12.52
C LEU A 203 19.75 -10.21 13.77
N ALA A 204 21.06 -10.09 13.60
CA ALA A 204 21.98 -9.90 14.71
C ALA A 204 21.72 -8.57 15.47
N ALA A 205 21.44 -7.49 14.73
CA ALA A 205 21.14 -6.20 15.35
C ALA A 205 19.85 -6.23 16.17
N THR A 206 18.80 -6.87 15.65
CA THR A 206 17.50 -7.00 16.31
C THR A 206 17.60 -7.92 17.55
N ARG A 207 18.32 -9.03 17.44
CA ARG A 207 18.56 -9.95 18.58
C ARG A 207 19.37 -9.29 19.70
N ARG A 208 20.36 -8.45 19.37
CA ARG A 208 21.11 -7.68 20.40
C ARG A 208 20.24 -6.71 21.19
N ARG A 209 19.06 -6.33 20.66
CA ARG A 209 18.05 -5.52 21.36
C ARG A 209 17.10 -6.37 22.22
N GLY A 210 17.42 -7.66 22.44
CA GLY A 210 16.60 -8.56 23.24
C GLY A 210 15.32 -9.05 22.54
N ARG A 211 15.23 -8.92 21.21
CA ARG A 211 14.06 -9.31 20.44
C ARG A 211 14.24 -10.70 19.83
N ALA A 212 13.23 -11.55 19.94
CA ALA A 212 13.10 -12.75 19.12
C ALA A 212 12.66 -12.35 17.70
N VAL A 213 13.13 -13.07 16.69
CA VAL A 213 12.78 -12.81 15.27
C VAL A 213 12.45 -14.13 14.60
N GLU A 214 11.31 -14.15 13.93
CA GLU A 214 10.89 -15.22 13.02
C GLU A 214 10.54 -14.64 11.66
N ILE A 215 10.72 -15.43 10.60
CA ILE A 215 10.34 -15.07 9.24
C ILE A 215 9.38 -16.13 8.74
N LEU A 216 8.16 -15.74 8.41
CA LEU A 216 7.11 -16.65 7.96
C LEU A 216 6.98 -16.58 6.45
N ASP A 217 6.86 -17.71 5.79
CA ASP A 217 6.51 -17.79 4.37
C ASP A 217 4.98 -17.70 4.23
N VAL A 218 4.52 -16.59 3.69
CA VAL A 218 3.10 -16.31 3.42
C VAL A 218 2.79 -16.32 1.93
N SER A 219 3.70 -16.82 1.10
CA SER A 219 3.49 -16.96 -0.34
C SER A 219 2.19 -17.70 -0.65
N THR A 220 1.54 -17.30 -1.73
CA THR A 220 0.29 -17.91 -2.22
C THR A 220 0.55 -18.67 -3.52
N GLU A 221 -0.53 -19.20 -4.12
CA GLU A 221 -0.49 -19.91 -5.42
C GLU A 221 -0.05 -19.01 -6.59
N ILE A 222 -0.01 -17.69 -6.42
CA ILE A 222 0.56 -16.77 -7.41
C ILE A 222 2.06 -17.03 -7.63
N GLY A 223 2.72 -17.67 -6.64
CA GLY A 223 4.11 -18.10 -6.78
C GLY A 223 5.15 -17.00 -6.60
N LEU A 224 4.74 -15.79 -6.15
CA LEU A 224 5.67 -14.74 -5.77
C LEU A 224 6.11 -14.93 -4.32
N ALA A 225 7.42 -14.97 -4.09
CA ALA A 225 7.96 -15.08 -2.74
C ALA A 225 7.53 -13.89 -1.88
N THR A 226 6.78 -14.19 -0.82
CA THR A 226 6.24 -13.19 0.10
C THR A 226 6.48 -13.62 1.54
N PHE A 227 7.16 -12.80 2.32
CA PHE A 227 7.54 -13.09 3.69
C PHE A 227 7.06 -12.04 4.67
N VAL A 228 6.78 -12.50 5.90
CA VAL A 228 6.50 -11.65 7.05
C VAL A 228 7.61 -11.87 8.07
N ALA A 229 8.38 -10.85 8.37
CA ALA A 229 9.30 -10.85 9.50
C ALA A 229 8.56 -10.36 10.75
N VAL A 230 8.60 -11.17 11.79
CA VAL A 230 7.96 -10.89 13.09
C VAL A 230 9.05 -10.73 14.12
N SER A 231 9.04 -9.62 14.85
CA SER A 231 9.93 -9.39 15.99
C SER A 231 9.13 -9.17 17.26
N VAL A 232 9.51 -9.88 18.33
CA VAL A 232 8.79 -9.83 19.60
C VAL A 232 9.77 -9.49 20.72
N ARG A 233 9.35 -8.63 21.65
CA ARG A 233 10.00 -8.44 22.94
C ARG A 233 9.27 -9.30 23.97
N PRO A 234 9.92 -10.33 24.53
CA PRO A 234 9.27 -11.24 25.49
C PRO A 234 8.83 -10.55 26.79
N ASP A 235 9.48 -9.46 27.13
CA ASP A 235 9.30 -8.68 28.36
C ASP A 235 8.32 -7.50 28.23
N ALA A 236 7.81 -7.25 27.01
CA ALA A 236 6.92 -6.10 26.74
C ALA A 236 5.61 -6.55 26.05
N PRO A 237 4.44 -6.32 26.67
CA PRO A 237 3.16 -6.79 26.14
C PRO A 237 2.77 -6.20 24.76
N HIS A 238 3.39 -5.09 24.36
CA HIS A 238 3.16 -4.43 23.08
C HIS A 238 4.40 -4.40 22.18
N GLY A 239 5.37 -5.28 22.47
CA GLY A 239 6.67 -5.29 21.80
C GLY A 239 6.70 -6.03 20.46
N VAL A 240 5.62 -6.06 19.68
CA VAL A 240 5.60 -6.71 18.37
C VAL A 240 5.92 -5.70 17.27
N ALA A 241 6.87 -6.04 16.40
CA ALA A 241 7.13 -5.32 15.17
C ALA A 241 7.02 -6.28 13.98
N LEU A 242 6.39 -5.83 12.92
CA LEU A 242 6.19 -6.58 11.69
C LEU A 242 6.89 -5.87 10.54
N GLY A 243 7.33 -6.64 9.57
CA GLY A 243 7.77 -6.14 8.27
C GLY A 243 7.39 -7.13 7.19
N PHE A 244 7.08 -6.61 6.02
CA PHE A 244 6.61 -7.37 4.88
C PHE A 244 7.60 -7.26 3.74
N GLY A 245 7.65 -8.27 2.89
CA GLY A 245 8.50 -8.22 1.71
C GLY A 245 8.08 -9.24 0.68
N ALA A 246 7.83 -8.76 -0.52
CA ALA A 246 7.63 -9.59 -1.70
C ALA A 246 8.65 -9.23 -2.79
N HIS A 247 9.07 -10.22 -3.53
CA HIS A 247 9.98 -10.03 -4.66
C HIS A 247 10.07 -11.30 -5.52
N LEU A 248 10.48 -11.16 -6.79
CA LEU A 248 10.80 -12.30 -7.67
C LEU A 248 11.97 -13.16 -7.14
N SER A 249 12.88 -12.56 -6.38
CA SER A 249 13.94 -13.26 -5.66
C SER A 249 13.53 -13.47 -4.20
N PRO A 250 13.43 -14.72 -3.71
CA PRO A 250 13.09 -14.99 -2.30
C PRO A 250 14.08 -14.35 -1.32
N ARG A 251 15.36 -14.31 -1.67
CA ARG A 251 16.37 -13.62 -0.87
C ARG A 251 16.05 -12.14 -0.68
N THR A 252 15.73 -11.44 -1.76
CA THR A 252 15.37 -10.01 -1.72
C THR A 252 14.06 -9.78 -0.97
N ALA A 253 13.08 -10.67 -1.11
CA ALA A 253 11.83 -10.62 -0.34
C ALA A 253 12.11 -10.71 1.18
N ALA A 254 12.94 -11.65 1.60
CA ALA A 254 13.34 -11.79 3.01
C ALA A 254 14.13 -10.58 3.53
N GLU A 255 15.04 -10.02 2.71
CA GLU A 255 15.76 -8.78 3.04
C GLU A 255 14.81 -7.61 3.27
N LYS A 256 13.82 -7.41 2.40
CA LYS A 256 12.80 -6.35 2.52
C LYS A 256 11.97 -6.51 3.80
N ALA A 257 11.45 -7.71 4.05
CA ALA A 257 10.69 -8.00 5.27
C ALA A 257 11.50 -7.69 6.54
N LEU A 258 12.76 -8.11 6.58
CA LEU A 258 13.65 -7.82 7.72
C LEU A 258 13.99 -6.34 7.86
N GLN A 259 14.18 -5.61 6.76
CA GLN A 259 14.46 -4.17 6.80
C GLN A 259 13.27 -3.39 7.38
N GLU A 260 12.06 -3.68 6.91
CA GLU A 260 10.84 -3.02 7.39
C GLU A 260 10.58 -3.38 8.86
N MET A 261 10.64 -4.66 9.22
CA MET A 261 10.49 -5.10 10.61
C MET A 261 11.51 -4.42 11.52
N HIS A 262 12.78 -4.33 11.10
CA HIS A 262 13.81 -3.67 11.90
C HIS A 262 13.54 -2.17 12.09
N LEU A 263 13.03 -1.49 11.04
CA LEU A 263 12.60 -0.10 11.12
C LEU A 263 11.50 0.08 12.15
N MET A 264 10.45 -0.74 12.07
CA MET A 264 9.33 -0.71 13.04
C MET A 264 9.80 -1.04 14.46
N ALA A 265 10.70 -2.00 14.63
CA ALA A 265 11.26 -2.36 15.93
C ALA A 265 12.05 -1.20 16.57
N VAL A 266 12.78 -0.41 15.78
CA VAL A 266 13.52 0.77 16.26
C VAL A 266 12.58 1.90 16.68
N GLU A 267 11.43 2.03 16.04
CA GLU A 267 10.44 3.07 16.37
C GLU A 267 9.61 2.72 17.63
N THR A 268 9.55 1.45 17.99
CA THR A 268 8.78 0.95 19.16
C THR A 268 9.61 0.74 20.42
N ASP A 269 10.92 0.85 20.37
CA ASP A 269 11.84 0.78 21.51
C ASP A 269 12.10 2.16 22.09
#